data_a207757ec24b5d73021d5f2d9dfa2d0f
#
_entry.id   a207757ec24b5d73021d5f2d9dfa2d0f
#
_cell.length_a   1.000
_cell.length_b   1.000
_cell.length_c   1.000
_cell.angle_alpha   90.00
_cell.angle_beta   90.00
_cell.angle_gamma   90.00
#
_symmetry.space_group_name_H-M   'P 1'
#
loop_
_entity.id
_entity.type
_entity.pdbx_description
1 polymer ?
#
loop_
_entity_poly.entity_id
_entity_poly.type
_entity_poly.pdbx_seq_one_letter_code
_entity_poly.pdbx_strand_id
1 'polypeptide(L)'
;ATCAMLDKYKVLYCIESFDPRCIRWLKKNRPEIVRGQLSENFLRHGDGGNMPKALLWALGNLLTNCLAKPDFIAYRFSDRDNFCLRWCRWFYHVQEINWTIITKEEMRAAESAGNLVIFQDFDPRL
;
A
#
# COMPACT_ATOMS: atom_id res chain seq x y z
N ALA A 1 20.26 5.04 0.30
CA ALA A 1 20.79 4.31 -0.87
C ALA A 1 19.80 4.33 -2.04
N THR A 2 18.56 3.79 -1.91
CA THR A 2 17.59 3.64 -3.01
C THR A 2 17.25 4.96 -3.71
N CYS A 3 16.85 5.99 -2.97
CA CYS A 3 16.51 7.30 -3.54
C CYS A 3 17.69 7.90 -4.33
N ALA A 4 18.89 7.87 -3.76
CA ALA A 4 20.10 8.40 -4.41
C ALA A 4 20.46 7.66 -5.71
N MET A 5 20.07 6.38 -5.83
CA MET A 5 20.22 5.63 -7.06
C MET A 5 19.18 6.06 -8.10
N LEU A 6 17.92 6.15 -7.71
CA LEU A 6 16.80 6.50 -8.61
C LEU A 6 16.92 7.93 -9.13
N ASP A 7 17.41 8.86 -8.32
CA ASP A 7 17.63 10.26 -8.72
C ASP A 7 18.55 10.42 -9.94
N LYS A 8 19.45 9.44 -10.17
CA LYS A 8 20.36 9.46 -11.33
C LYS A 8 19.63 9.29 -12.67
N TYR A 9 18.46 8.68 -12.66
CA TYR A 9 17.74 8.32 -13.90
C TYR A 9 16.75 9.40 -14.35
N LYS A 10 16.54 10.48 -13.59
CA LYS A 10 15.62 11.60 -13.91
C LYS A 10 14.21 11.13 -14.34
N VAL A 11 13.71 10.08 -13.72
CA VAL A 11 12.37 9.52 -13.96
C VAL A 11 11.45 9.84 -12.79
N LEU A 12 10.16 9.94 -13.06
CA LEU A 12 9.15 9.99 -12.00
C LEU A 12 9.00 8.59 -11.40
N TYR A 13 9.06 8.51 -10.09
CA TYR A 13 8.90 7.25 -9.36
C TYR A 13 8.14 7.47 -8.05
N CYS A 14 7.56 6.42 -7.55
CA CYS A 14 7.03 6.35 -6.20
C CYS A 14 7.75 5.25 -5.43
N ILE A 15 7.69 5.31 -4.11
CA ILE A 15 8.25 4.27 -3.23
C ILE A 15 7.15 3.78 -2.32
N GLU A 16 7.01 2.46 -2.24
CA GLU A 16 6.11 1.82 -1.30
C GLU A 16 6.86 0.85 -0.38
N SER A 17 6.35 0.69 0.81
CA SER A 17 6.96 -0.17 1.83
C SER A 17 5.91 -0.70 2.80
N PHE A 18 6.12 -1.93 3.28
CA PHE A 18 5.41 -2.49 4.42
C PHE A 18 5.82 -1.83 5.74
N ASP A 19 7.05 -1.30 5.82
CA ASP A 19 7.56 -0.66 7.02
C ASP A 19 7.15 0.83 7.09
N PRO A 20 6.24 1.21 8.00
CA PRO A 20 5.79 2.59 8.14
C PRO A 20 6.91 3.57 8.54
N ARG A 21 8.02 3.06 9.10
CA ARG A 21 9.20 3.88 9.41
C ARG A 21 9.87 4.39 8.15
N CYS A 22 9.92 3.56 7.09
CA CYS A 22 10.42 3.97 5.77
C CYS A 22 9.56 5.09 5.18
N ILE A 23 8.24 4.95 5.23
CA ILE A 23 7.29 5.96 4.72
C ILE A 23 7.42 7.27 5.51
N ARG A 24 7.51 7.19 6.84
CA ARG A 24 7.74 8.36 7.69
C ARG A 24 9.07 9.04 7.41
N TRP A 25 10.13 8.26 7.18
CA TRP A 25 11.45 8.80 6.82
C TRP A 25 11.40 9.55 5.48
N LEU A 26 10.76 8.96 4.46
CA LEU A 26 10.56 9.62 3.15
C LEU A 26 9.80 10.93 3.32
N LYS A 27 8.71 10.93 4.07
CA LYS A 27 7.95 12.15 4.33
C LYS A 27 8.80 13.27 4.93
N LYS A 28 9.70 12.92 5.84
CA LYS A 28 10.55 13.90 6.53
C LYS A 28 11.73 14.40 5.67
N ASN A 29 12.36 13.50 4.90
CA ASN A 29 13.63 13.76 4.24
C ASN A 29 13.51 13.94 2.72
N ARG A 30 12.45 13.43 2.11
CA ARG A 30 12.21 13.46 0.66
C ARG A 30 10.70 13.67 0.39
N PRO A 31 10.13 14.81 0.81
CA PRO A 31 8.69 15.06 0.73
C PRO A 31 8.16 15.09 -0.72
N GLU A 32 9.04 15.34 -1.70
CA GLU A 32 8.73 15.35 -3.13
C GLU A 32 8.45 13.98 -3.73
N ILE A 33 8.88 12.90 -3.05
CA ILE A 33 8.66 11.52 -3.53
C ILE A 33 7.29 11.05 -3.08
N VAL A 34 6.47 10.64 -4.05
CA VAL A 34 5.19 9.96 -3.79
C VAL A 34 5.44 8.64 -3.08
N ARG A 35 4.77 8.43 -1.96
CA ARG A 35 5.01 7.28 -1.07
C ARG A 35 3.75 6.56 -0.72
N GLY A 36 3.82 5.23 -0.76
CA GLY A 36 2.72 4.32 -0.47
C GLY A 36 2.98 3.42 0.72
N GLN A 37 1.95 3.20 1.53
CA GLN A 37 1.97 2.17 2.56
C GLN A 37 1.45 0.86 1.98
N LEU A 38 2.32 -0.15 1.87
CA LEU A 38 1.92 -1.52 1.60
C LEU A 38 1.34 -2.15 2.88
N SER A 39 0.21 -2.82 2.77
CA SER A 39 -0.39 -3.54 3.89
C SER A 39 -1.29 -4.69 3.43
N GLU A 40 -1.54 -5.60 4.35
CA GLU A 40 -2.41 -6.76 4.20
C GLU A 40 -2.86 -7.25 5.59
N ASN A 41 -3.69 -8.27 5.64
CA ASN A 41 -4.00 -8.93 6.90
C ASN A 41 -2.88 -9.92 7.29
N PHE A 42 -1.82 -9.39 7.90
CA PHE A 42 -0.65 -10.18 8.31
C PHE A 42 -0.98 -11.38 9.22
N LEU A 43 -2.04 -11.27 10.03
CA LEU A 43 -2.46 -12.38 10.91
C LEU A 43 -3.09 -13.53 10.12
N ARG A 44 -3.78 -13.19 9.02
CA ARG A 44 -4.43 -14.18 8.15
C ARG A 44 -3.42 -14.93 7.28
N HIS A 45 -2.42 -14.22 6.77
CA HIS A 45 -1.47 -14.79 5.80
C HIS A 45 -0.20 -15.33 6.46
N GLY A 46 0.08 -14.96 7.71
CA GLY A 46 1.26 -15.42 8.44
C GLY A 46 2.58 -14.78 8.00
N ASP A 47 2.52 -13.71 7.20
CA ASP A 47 3.69 -13.08 6.57
C ASP A 47 4.49 -12.16 7.50
N GLY A 48 4.11 -12.10 8.77
CA GLY A 48 4.73 -11.20 9.74
C GLY A 48 6.03 -11.71 10.39
N GLY A 49 6.51 -12.90 10.06
CA GLY A 49 7.70 -13.48 10.68
C GLY A 49 7.58 -13.57 12.20
N ASN A 50 8.62 -13.17 12.93
CA ASN A 50 8.67 -13.23 14.40
C ASN A 50 8.12 -11.96 15.09
N MET A 51 7.38 -11.10 14.39
CA MET A 51 6.82 -9.90 15.00
C MET A 51 5.68 -10.23 15.97
N PRO A 52 5.52 -9.43 17.05
CA PRO A 52 4.40 -9.60 17.98
C PRO A 52 3.04 -9.47 17.27
N LYS A 53 2.09 -10.35 17.60
CA LYS A 53 0.75 -10.35 16.98
C LYS A 53 0.03 -9.00 17.09
N ALA A 54 0.20 -8.29 18.21
CA ALA A 54 -0.37 -6.96 18.41
C ALA A 54 0.18 -5.93 17.39
N LEU A 55 1.48 -6.02 17.07
CA LEU A 55 2.09 -5.17 16.04
C LEU A 55 1.60 -5.53 14.65
N LEU A 56 1.50 -6.82 14.32
CA LEU A 56 0.95 -7.30 13.05
C LEU A 56 -0.50 -6.86 12.85
N TRP A 57 -1.29 -6.92 13.92
CA TRP A 57 -2.66 -6.42 13.92
C TRP A 57 -2.71 -4.92 13.66
N ALA A 58 -1.86 -4.14 14.32
CA ALA A 58 -1.81 -2.68 14.14
C ALA A 58 -1.37 -2.29 12.72
N LEU A 59 -0.39 -2.98 12.14
CA LEU A 59 0.06 -2.76 10.77
C LEU A 59 -1.02 -3.13 9.74
N GLY A 60 -1.66 -4.29 9.91
CA GLY A 60 -2.76 -4.74 9.02
C GLY A 60 -3.98 -3.83 9.09
N ASN A 61 -4.24 -3.19 10.22
CA ASN A 61 -5.31 -2.22 10.40
C ASN A 61 -4.87 -0.77 10.15
N LEU A 62 -3.70 -0.55 9.57
CA LEU A 62 -3.21 0.77 9.15
C LEU A 62 -3.13 1.82 10.28
N LEU A 63 -3.04 1.39 11.54
CA LEU A 63 -3.02 2.30 12.70
C LEU A 63 -1.77 3.21 12.70
N THR A 64 -0.70 2.78 12.03
CA THR A 64 0.53 3.55 11.88
C THR A 64 0.44 4.66 10.82
N ASN A 65 -0.62 4.70 10.02
CA ASN A 65 -0.79 5.68 8.95
C ASN A 65 -0.96 7.11 9.47
N CYS A 66 -1.46 7.29 10.69
CA CYS A 66 -1.50 8.60 11.33
C CYS A 66 -0.11 9.22 11.50
N LEU A 67 0.92 8.40 11.69
CA LEU A 67 2.32 8.82 11.83
C LEU A 67 3.06 8.86 10.48
N ALA A 68 2.85 7.86 9.64
CA ALA A 68 3.51 7.71 8.35
C ALA A 68 2.95 8.69 7.31
N LYS A 69 1.65 8.94 7.33
CA LYS A 69 0.89 9.79 6.39
C LYS A 69 1.31 9.52 4.93
N PRO A 70 1.03 8.33 4.42
CA PRO A 70 1.31 7.99 3.02
C PRO A 70 0.43 8.80 2.07
N ASP A 71 0.86 8.92 0.82
CA ASP A 71 0.06 9.56 -0.23
C ASP A 71 -0.96 8.58 -0.82
N PHE A 72 -0.66 7.28 -0.80
CA PHE A 72 -1.58 6.21 -1.17
C PHE A 72 -1.40 4.97 -0.28
N ILE A 73 -2.40 4.10 -0.27
CA ILE A 73 -2.38 2.81 0.44
C ILE A 73 -2.47 1.70 -0.58
N ALA A 74 -1.45 0.85 -0.65
CA ALA A 74 -1.46 -0.37 -1.43
C ALA A 74 -1.89 -1.53 -0.53
N TYR A 75 -3.13 -2.00 -0.69
CA TYR A 75 -3.72 -3.03 0.17
C TYR A 75 -4.03 -4.31 -0.62
N ARG A 76 -3.79 -5.48 0.02
CA ARG A 76 -4.03 -6.77 -0.62
C ARG A 76 -5.50 -6.93 -0.96
N PHE A 77 -5.81 -7.26 -2.21
CA PHE A 77 -7.18 -7.29 -2.73
C PHE A 77 -8.09 -8.26 -1.98
N SER A 78 -7.58 -9.42 -1.58
CA SER A 78 -8.34 -10.42 -0.82
C SER A 78 -8.76 -9.95 0.59
N ASP A 79 -8.14 -8.90 1.11
CA ASP A 79 -8.38 -8.37 2.46
C ASP A 79 -9.09 -7.00 2.44
N ARG A 80 -9.58 -6.55 1.28
CA ARG A 80 -10.16 -5.21 1.06
C ARG A 80 -11.39 -4.88 1.91
N ASP A 81 -12.04 -5.88 2.51
CA ASP A 81 -13.19 -5.69 3.39
C ASP A 81 -12.84 -5.16 4.79
N ASN A 82 -11.57 -4.84 5.01
CA ASN A 82 -11.09 -4.29 6.26
C ASN A 82 -11.74 -2.93 6.56
N PHE A 83 -12.41 -2.85 7.71
CA PHE A 83 -13.08 -1.62 8.16
C PHE A 83 -12.11 -0.44 8.32
N CYS A 84 -10.91 -0.69 8.86
CA CYS A 84 -9.91 0.35 9.07
C CYS A 84 -9.39 0.92 7.74
N LEU A 85 -9.26 0.08 6.69
CA LEU A 85 -8.93 0.54 5.34
C LEU A 85 -10.00 1.51 4.80
N ARG A 86 -11.28 1.14 4.93
CA ARG A 86 -12.40 1.99 4.50
C ARG A 86 -12.43 3.32 5.28
N TRP A 87 -12.16 3.26 6.58
CA TRP A 87 -12.09 4.44 7.44
C TRP A 87 -10.91 5.35 7.05
N CYS A 88 -9.73 4.78 6.77
CA CYS A 88 -8.57 5.54 6.31
C CYS A 88 -8.85 6.26 4.98
N ARG A 89 -9.49 5.59 4.03
CA ARG A 89 -9.89 6.21 2.75
C ARG A 89 -10.80 7.41 2.98
N TRP A 90 -11.81 7.23 3.79
CA TRP A 90 -12.79 8.27 4.07
C TRP A 90 -12.17 9.45 4.82
N PHE A 91 -11.37 9.19 5.86
CA PHE A 91 -10.83 10.22 6.73
C PHE A 91 -9.62 10.96 6.14
N TYR A 92 -8.68 10.21 5.56
CA TYR A 92 -7.45 10.79 5.01
C TYR A 92 -7.53 11.11 3.51
N HIS A 93 -8.62 10.75 2.84
CA HIS A 93 -8.81 10.91 1.39
C HIS A 93 -7.65 10.35 0.54
N VAL A 94 -7.03 9.25 1.01
CA VAL A 94 -5.93 8.59 0.31
C VAL A 94 -6.44 7.72 -0.82
N GLN A 95 -5.68 7.65 -1.92
CA GLN A 95 -5.94 6.71 -3.00
C GLN A 95 -5.65 5.29 -2.53
N GLU A 96 -6.56 4.36 -2.81
CA GLU A 96 -6.32 2.93 -2.62
C GLU A 96 -5.83 2.31 -3.91
N ILE A 97 -4.81 1.45 -3.79
CA ILE A 97 -4.28 0.59 -4.85
C ILE A 97 -4.43 -0.85 -4.38
N ASN A 98 -5.04 -1.69 -5.18
CA ASN A 98 -5.21 -3.11 -4.86
C ASN A 98 -4.12 -3.97 -5.51
N TRP A 99 -3.51 -4.87 -4.76
CA TRP A 99 -2.48 -5.81 -5.17
C TRP A 99 -2.71 -7.20 -4.56
N THR A 100 -2.26 -8.27 -5.10
CA THR A 100 -1.91 -8.46 -6.49
C THR A 100 -3.14 -8.96 -7.21
N ILE A 101 -3.56 -8.29 -8.25
CA ILE A 101 -4.69 -8.69 -9.08
C ILE A 101 -4.21 -9.74 -10.08
N ILE A 102 -4.86 -10.89 -10.11
CA ILE A 102 -4.48 -12.02 -10.99
C ILE A 102 -5.57 -12.39 -11.99
N THR A 103 -6.75 -11.80 -11.89
CA THR A 103 -7.85 -12.02 -12.82
C THR A 103 -8.47 -10.71 -13.29
N LYS A 104 -9.12 -10.74 -14.46
CA LYS A 104 -9.84 -9.57 -14.99
C LYS A 104 -11.07 -9.23 -14.18
N GLU A 105 -11.70 -10.21 -13.56
CA GLU A 105 -12.85 -10.03 -12.68
C GLU A 105 -12.46 -9.21 -11.44
N GLU A 106 -11.34 -9.55 -10.82
CA GLU A 106 -10.78 -8.79 -9.70
C GLU A 106 -10.42 -7.37 -10.11
N MET A 107 -9.80 -7.21 -11.30
CA MET A 107 -9.46 -5.90 -11.84
C MET A 107 -10.70 -5.02 -12.01
N ARG A 108 -11.74 -5.54 -12.66
CA ARG A 108 -13.02 -4.82 -12.84
C ARG A 108 -13.67 -4.47 -11.51
N ALA A 109 -13.62 -5.38 -10.52
CA ALA A 109 -14.17 -5.14 -9.20
C ALA A 109 -13.41 -4.02 -8.46
N ALA A 110 -12.09 -3.99 -8.54
CA ALA A 110 -11.27 -2.94 -7.95
C ALA A 110 -11.50 -1.57 -8.63
N GLU A 111 -11.50 -1.53 -9.96
CA GLU A 111 -11.73 -0.31 -10.75
C GLU A 111 -13.14 0.25 -10.53
N SER A 112 -14.16 -0.63 -10.44
CA SER A 112 -15.55 -0.22 -10.13
C SER A 112 -15.68 0.42 -8.75
N ALA A 113 -14.79 0.07 -7.82
CA ALA A 113 -14.70 0.70 -6.51
C ALA A 113 -13.87 2.00 -6.52
N GLY A 114 -13.35 2.43 -7.67
CA GLY A 114 -12.52 3.62 -7.83
C GLY A 114 -11.08 3.43 -7.39
N ASN A 115 -10.61 2.18 -7.32
CA ASN A 115 -9.25 1.84 -6.92
C ASN A 115 -8.34 1.69 -8.13
N LEU A 116 -7.05 1.99 -7.95
CA LEU A 116 -6.02 1.59 -8.90
C LEU A 116 -5.61 0.14 -8.63
N VAL A 117 -4.93 -0.48 -9.59
CA VAL A 117 -4.56 -1.90 -9.51
C VAL A 117 -3.09 -2.13 -9.83
N ILE A 118 -2.49 -3.08 -9.12
CA ILE A 118 -1.22 -3.73 -9.48
C ILE A 118 -1.57 -5.16 -9.85
N PHE A 119 -1.36 -5.52 -11.10
CA PHE A 119 -1.75 -6.82 -11.66
C PHE A 119 -0.54 -7.65 -12.09
N GLN A 120 -0.74 -8.95 -12.18
CA GLN A 120 0.28 -9.91 -12.56
C GLN A 120 -0.33 -11.05 -13.36
N ASP A 121 0.45 -11.64 -14.27
CA ASP A 121 0.17 -12.88 -15.01
C ASP A 121 -0.98 -12.80 -16.03
N PHE A 122 -1.47 -11.63 -16.40
CA PHE A 122 -2.43 -11.46 -17.50
C PHE A 122 -2.25 -10.11 -18.23
N ASP A 123 -2.72 -10.03 -19.48
CA ASP A 123 -2.78 -8.75 -20.22
C ASP A 123 -4.13 -8.06 -19.92
N PRO A 124 -4.14 -6.89 -19.28
CA PRO A 124 -5.38 -6.20 -18.93
C PRO A 124 -6.15 -5.70 -20.17
N ARG A 125 -5.49 -5.59 -21.33
CA ARG A 125 -6.08 -5.11 -22.59
C ARG A 125 -6.80 -6.19 -23.38
N LEU A 126 -6.46 -7.46 -23.16
CA LEU A 126 -7.08 -8.62 -23.80
C LEU A 126 -8.22 -9.18 -22.96
#